data_074d81f0311d4a323ec57ae68af3986b
#
_entry.id   074d81f0311d4a323ec57ae68af3986b
#
_cell.length_a   1.000
_cell.length_b   1.000
_cell.length_c   1.000
_cell.angle_alpha   90.00
_cell.angle_beta   90.00
_cell.angle_gamma   90.00
#
_symmetry.space_group_name_H-M   'P 1'
#
loop_
_entity.id
_entity.type
_entity.pdbx_description
1 polymer ?
#
loop_
_entity_poly.entity_id
_entity_poly.type
_entity_poly.pdbx_seq_one_letter_code
_entity_poly.pdbx_strand_id
1 'polypeptide(L)'
;MITLYLDMDGVLCNFDKAYRSLRTHATDGKRFRAAVMEYQIFEDLEFMPDTQELLTYVSKLEHIHIEILTSLGTFDVQQGNAAKSQKFKWLDSKNIPY
;
A
#
# COMPACT_ATOMS: atom_id res chain seq x y z
N MET A 1 -20.41 7.83 15.26
CA MET A 1 -19.08 7.32 14.91
C MET A 1 -18.51 8.08 13.73
N ILE A 2 -17.27 8.47 13.79
CA ILE A 2 -16.57 9.17 12.72
C ILE A 2 -15.71 8.16 11.97
N THR A 3 -15.72 8.21 10.65
CA THR A 3 -14.84 7.39 9.83
C THR A 3 -13.59 8.19 9.46
N LEU A 4 -12.43 7.62 9.76
CA LEU A 4 -11.14 8.17 9.38
C LEU A 4 -10.57 7.35 8.23
N TYR A 5 -10.26 8.01 7.13
CA TYR A 5 -9.64 7.37 5.98
C TYR A 5 -8.13 7.59 6.01
N LEU A 6 -7.37 6.51 5.94
CA LEU A 6 -5.92 6.57 5.84
C LEU A 6 -5.50 6.16 4.43
N ASP A 7 -4.70 7.00 3.79
CA ASP A 7 -4.08 6.66 2.53
C ASP A 7 -2.97 5.62 2.78
N MET A 8 -2.80 4.68 1.88
CA MET A 8 -1.79 3.64 2.01
C MET A 8 -0.43 4.09 1.46
N ASP A 9 -0.36 4.37 0.15
CA ASP A 9 0.90 4.71 -0.50
C ASP A 9 1.35 6.13 -0.12
N GLY A 10 2.58 6.24 0.40
CA GLY A 10 3.14 7.52 0.83
C GLY A 10 2.73 7.97 2.23
N VAL A 11 1.79 7.28 2.87
CA VAL A 11 1.37 7.56 4.25
C VAL A 11 1.71 6.38 5.16
N LEU A 12 1.22 5.19 4.85
CA LEU A 12 1.49 4.00 5.64
C LEU A 12 2.70 3.23 5.13
N CYS A 13 2.92 3.19 3.82
CA CYS A 13 4.00 2.43 3.23
C CYS A 13 4.79 3.23 2.21
N ASN A 14 6.05 2.86 2.04
CA ASN A 14 6.99 3.55 1.16
C ASN A 14 7.09 2.87 -0.20
N PHE A 15 6.02 2.99 -0.99
CA PHE A 15 5.95 2.47 -2.35
C PHE A 15 7.02 3.10 -3.24
N ASP A 16 7.20 4.41 -3.16
CA ASP A 16 8.11 5.14 -4.03
C ASP A 16 9.55 4.63 -3.91
N LYS A 17 10.03 4.39 -2.69
CA LYS A 17 11.36 3.82 -2.46
C LYS A 17 11.48 2.44 -3.09
N ALA A 18 10.52 1.57 -2.87
CA ALA A 18 10.52 0.23 -3.44
C ALA A 18 10.48 0.27 -4.96
N TYR A 19 9.63 1.12 -5.54
CA TYR A 19 9.48 1.24 -6.99
C TYR A 19 10.76 1.75 -7.64
N ARG A 20 11.41 2.76 -7.05
CA ARG A 20 12.68 3.29 -7.55
C ARG A 20 13.82 2.30 -7.44
N SER A 21 13.74 1.36 -6.51
CA SER A 21 14.77 0.34 -6.30
C SER A 21 14.65 -0.82 -7.29
N LEU A 22 13.59 -0.90 -8.08
CA LEU A 22 13.44 -1.97 -9.06
C LEU A 22 14.47 -1.85 -10.17
N ARG A 23 15.19 -2.93 -10.40
CA ARG A 23 16.18 -3.02 -11.46
C ARG A 23 15.53 -3.60 -12.72
N THR A 24 14.88 -2.72 -13.48
CA THR A 24 14.27 -3.07 -14.75
C THR A 24 14.55 -1.97 -15.76
N HIS A 25 14.72 -2.35 -17.02
CA HIS A 25 14.91 -1.42 -18.14
C HIS A 25 13.58 -1.10 -18.85
N ALA A 26 12.46 -1.55 -18.31
CA ALA A 26 11.17 -1.33 -18.93
C ALA A 26 10.74 0.15 -18.85
N THR A 27 9.92 0.57 -19.82
CA THR A 27 9.25 1.88 -19.78
C THR A 27 8.27 1.93 -18.60
N ASP A 28 7.79 3.13 -18.24
CA ASP A 28 6.94 3.31 -17.05
C ASP A 28 5.72 2.37 -16.99
N GLY A 29 4.99 2.19 -18.09
CA GLY A 29 3.84 1.29 -18.12
C GLY A 29 4.24 -0.17 -17.91
N LYS A 30 5.30 -0.60 -18.57
CA LYS A 30 5.83 -1.96 -18.41
C LYS A 30 6.51 -2.14 -17.06
N ARG A 31 7.10 -1.07 -16.53
CA ARG A 31 7.74 -1.09 -15.22
C ARG A 31 6.73 -1.33 -14.12
N PHE A 32 5.58 -0.65 -14.15
CA PHE A 32 4.51 -0.88 -13.18
C PHE A 32 3.98 -2.32 -13.28
N ARG A 33 3.75 -2.81 -14.50
CA ARG A 33 3.33 -4.19 -14.71
C ARG A 33 4.33 -5.19 -14.10
N ALA A 34 5.61 -5.01 -14.36
CA ALA A 34 6.65 -5.86 -13.80
C ALA A 34 6.67 -5.79 -12.27
N ALA A 35 6.56 -4.58 -11.71
CA ALA A 35 6.52 -4.38 -10.27
C ALA A 35 5.42 -5.20 -9.61
N VAL A 36 4.22 -5.17 -10.19
CA VAL A 36 3.05 -5.87 -9.63
C VAL A 36 3.09 -7.36 -9.93
N MET A 37 3.31 -7.73 -11.20
CA MET A 37 3.12 -9.10 -11.67
C MET A 37 4.36 -9.99 -11.44
N GLU A 38 5.56 -9.43 -11.51
CA GLU A 38 6.80 -10.19 -11.37
C GLU A 38 7.40 -10.06 -9.97
N TYR A 39 7.37 -8.88 -9.39
CA TYR A 39 8.01 -8.59 -8.10
C TYR A 39 7.04 -8.56 -6.92
N GLN A 40 5.72 -8.60 -7.16
CA GLN A 40 4.68 -8.49 -6.12
C GLN A 40 5.00 -7.35 -5.15
N ILE A 41 5.25 -6.16 -5.69
CA ILE A 41 5.83 -5.03 -4.97
C ILE A 41 5.03 -4.63 -3.73
N PHE A 42 3.70 -4.79 -3.75
CA PHE A 42 2.86 -4.37 -2.63
C PHE A 42 2.87 -5.34 -1.44
N GLU A 43 3.46 -6.54 -1.59
CA GLU A 43 3.46 -7.52 -0.50
C GLU A 43 4.52 -7.24 0.56
N ASP A 44 5.59 -6.53 0.22
CA ASP A 44 6.77 -6.39 1.08
C ASP A 44 7.27 -4.95 1.15
N LEU A 45 6.36 -4.01 1.36
CA LEU A 45 6.70 -2.60 1.48
C LEU A 45 7.14 -2.25 2.90
N GLU A 46 8.10 -1.32 3.00
CA GLU A 46 8.49 -0.75 4.27
C GLU A 46 7.45 0.26 4.75
N PHE A 47 7.36 0.46 6.07
CA PHE A 47 6.63 1.58 6.62
C PHE A 47 7.28 2.91 6.22
N MET A 48 6.46 3.97 6.12
CA MET A 48 6.99 5.33 6.14
C MET A 48 7.62 5.60 7.51
N PRO A 49 8.56 6.56 7.62
CA PRO A 49 9.27 6.78 8.88
C PRO A 49 8.35 7.07 10.08
N ASP A 50 7.19 7.67 9.85
CA ASP A 50 6.24 8.05 10.89
C ASP A 50 5.00 7.15 10.97
N THR A 51 4.96 6.08 10.20
CA THR A 51 3.79 5.17 10.14
C THR A 51 3.47 4.59 11.51
N GLN A 52 4.48 4.11 12.24
CA GLN A 52 4.27 3.48 13.54
C GLN A 52 3.66 4.47 14.54
N GLU A 53 4.12 5.71 14.54
CA GLU A 53 3.57 6.76 15.40
C GLU A 53 2.12 7.07 15.05
N LEU A 54 1.82 7.17 13.75
CA LEU A 54 0.45 7.40 13.27
C LEU A 54 -0.49 6.27 13.70
N LEU A 55 -0.10 5.03 13.49
CA LEU A 55 -0.92 3.87 13.86
C LEU A 55 -1.13 3.81 15.36
N THR A 56 -0.11 4.10 16.16
CA THR A 56 -0.21 4.14 17.61
C THR A 56 -1.18 5.23 18.06
N TYR A 57 -1.08 6.41 17.47
CA TYR A 57 -1.98 7.52 17.77
C TYR A 57 -3.43 7.17 17.44
N VAL A 58 -3.66 6.65 16.24
CA VAL A 58 -5.01 6.31 15.75
C VAL A 58 -5.64 5.20 16.60
N SER A 59 -4.85 4.24 17.07
CA SER A 59 -5.35 3.14 17.90
C SER A 59 -5.90 3.61 19.26
N LYS A 60 -5.52 4.79 19.71
CA LYS A 60 -5.98 5.38 20.97
C LYS A 60 -7.24 6.23 20.81
N LEU A 61 -7.69 6.49 19.59
CA LEU A 61 -8.89 7.27 19.33
C LEU A 61 -10.14 6.42 19.60
N GLU A 62 -11.06 6.98 20.38
CA GLU A 62 -12.35 6.33 20.64
C GLU A 62 -13.41 6.76 19.63
N HIS A 63 -14.36 5.86 19.35
CA HIS A 63 -15.47 6.12 18.45
C HIS A 63 -15.04 6.48 17.02
N ILE A 64 -13.87 5.99 16.61
CA ILE A 64 -13.33 6.18 15.25
C ILE A 64 -13.33 4.83 14.53
N HIS A 65 -13.94 4.82 13.35
CA HIS A 65 -13.81 3.70 12.42
C HIS A 65 -12.73 4.04 11.40
N ILE A 66 -11.79 3.13 11.18
CA ILE A 66 -10.66 3.36 10.28
C ILE A 66 -10.86 2.56 9.01
N GLU A 67 -10.73 3.22 7.88
CA GLU A 67 -10.73 2.58 6.56
C GLU A 67 -9.47 2.98 5.81
N ILE A 68 -8.94 2.04 5.04
CA ILE A 68 -7.79 2.29 4.19
C ILE A 68 -8.27 2.68 2.80
N LEU A 69 -7.82 3.84 2.33
CA LEU A 69 -8.16 4.37 1.02
C LEU A 69 -6.93 4.27 0.14
N THR A 70 -7.03 3.53 -0.96
CA THR A 70 -5.89 3.35 -1.84
C THR A 70 -6.34 3.20 -3.29
N SER A 71 -5.52 3.69 -4.21
CA SER A 71 -5.68 3.49 -5.64
C SER A 71 -4.97 2.21 -6.06
N LEU A 72 -5.50 1.51 -7.08
CA LEU A 72 -4.82 0.35 -7.66
C LEU A 72 -3.71 0.74 -8.64
N GLY A 73 -3.64 2.01 -9.05
CA GLY A 73 -2.57 2.53 -9.90
C GLY A 73 -2.68 2.15 -11.37
N THR A 74 -3.74 1.46 -11.77
CA THR A 74 -3.91 0.96 -13.14
C THR A 74 -5.38 0.74 -13.45
N PHE A 75 -5.72 0.81 -14.75
CA PHE A 75 -7.04 0.41 -15.25
C PHE A 75 -7.03 -1.05 -15.79
N ASP A 76 -5.88 -1.69 -15.87
CA ASP A 76 -5.77 -3.09 -16.27
C ASP A 76 -6.34 -4.00 -15.18
N VAL A 77 -7.29 -4.87 -15.54
CA VAL A 77 -8.01 -5.70 -14.57
C VAL A 77 -7.09 -6.69 -13.87
N GLN A 78 -6.19 -7.34 -14.62
CA GLN A 78 -5.27 -8.33 -14.05
C GLN A 78 -4.28 -7.68 -13.09
N GLN A 79 -3.69 -6.55 -13.50
CA GLN A 79 -2.76 -5.80 -12.65
C GLN A 79 -3.48 -5.24 -11.42
N GLY A 80 -4.68 -4.71 -11.59
CA GLY A 80 -5.48 -4.18 -10.50
C GLY A 80 -5.84 -5.25 -9.47
N ASN A 81 -6.25 -6.43 -9.92
CA ASN A 81 -6.58 -7.55 -9.02
C ASN A 81 -5.34 -8.04 -8.27
N ALA A 82 -4.20 -8.13 -8.96
CA ALA A 82 -2.95 -8.52 -8.34
C ALA A 82 -2.50 -7.48 -7.28
N ALA A 83 -2.55 -6.20 -7.62
CA ALA A 83 -2.21 -5.12 -6.69
C ALA A 83 -3.12 -5.15 -5.46
N LYS A 84 -4.42 -5.32 -5.65
CA LYS A 84 -5.40 -5.40 -4.56
C LYS A 84 -5.08 -6.56 -3.61
N SER A 85 -4.85 -7.74 -4.15
CA SER A 85 -4.50 -8.92 -3.35
C SER A 85 -3.22 -8.71 -2.55
N GLN A 86 -2.20 -8.13 -3.18
CA GLN A 86 -0.93 -7.84 -2.53
C GLN A 86 -1.08 -6.81 -1.41
N LYS A 87 -1.87 -5.77 -1.63
CA LYS A 87 -2.14 -4.74 -0.62
C LYS A 87 -2.87 -5.30 0.59
N PHE A 88 -3.86 -6.18 0.39
CA PHE A 88 -4.52 -6.86 1.51
C PHE A 88 -3.54 -7.73 2.29
N LYS A 89 -2.69 -8.48 1.61
CA LYS A 89 -1.65 -9.30 2.26
C LYS A 89 -0.72 -8.44 3.10
N TRP A 90 -0.32 -7.29 2.59
CA TRP A 90 0.54 -6.36 3.32
C TRP A 90 -0.15 -5.84 4.58
N LEU A 91 -1.39 -5.37 4.45
CA LEU A 91 -2.17 -4.87 5.59
C LEU A 91 -2.35 -5.95 6.65
N ASP A 92 -2.67 -7.18 6.25
CA ASP A 92 -2.81 -8.32 7.16
C ASP A 92 -1.51 -8.63 7.86
N SER A 93 -0.40 -8.63 7.13
CA SER A 93 0.93 -8.93 7.70
C SER A 93 1.38 -7.89 8.73
N LYS A 94 0.89 -6.66 8.62
CA LYS A 94 1.20 -5.56 9.55
C LYS A 94 0.13 -5.37 10.62
N ASN A 95 -0.91 -6.20 10.63
CA ASN A 95 -2.03 -6.12 11.56
C ASN A 95 -2.74 -4.76 11.51
N ILE A 96 -2.87 -4.18 10.32
CA ILE A 96 -3.55 -2.92 10.10
C ILE A 96 -5.02 -3.20 9.79
N PRO A 97 -5.97 -2.67 10.56
CA PRO A 97 -7.40 -2.84 10.27
C PRO A 97 -7.79 -2.08 9.00
N TYR A 98 -8.74 -2.62 8.26
CA TYR A 98 -9.23 -1.98 7.04
C TYR A 98 -10.71 -2.27 6.82
#